data_f3534d747d64ee2e9cba324714c76565
#
_entry.id   f3534d747d64ee2e9cba324714c76565
#
_cell.length_a   1.000
_cell.length_b   1.000
_cell.length_c   1.000
_cell.angle_alpha   90.00
_cell.angle_beta   90.00
_cell.angle_gamma   90.00
#
_symmetry.space_group_name_H-M   'P 1'
#
loop_
_entity.id
_entity.type
_entity.pdbx_description
1 polymer ?
#
loop_
_entity_poly.entity_id
_entity_poly.type
_entity_poly.pdbx_seq_one_letter_code
_entity_poly.pdbx_strand_id
1 'polypeptide(L)'
;MITYQKVVWQVPAENQDVVIATLVALGAEGAEQGTETVTIYQDIQQEGFENQIATYIAGLTTLAERGLAINSQPISQEKLDSTVFENEWKNYYHASRVTNQFTVVPAWEDYQKDQDQEKLIVMDPDQAFGTGTHPTTSLMLQALETVVRGGEKTIDVGTGSGVLAVAAKHLGVGLILATDIDQEAVSTAQANLALNPVAHDVTVIASDLMQDVPKEWNQSDLIMANILADVITPLIPQVVPMLTAGGYFLVSGIYDDVEPAIERALKSHGLTIVQHLNQGTWHAFITKKADDLISD
;
A
#
# COMPACT_ATOMS: atom_id res chain seq x y z
N MET A 1 -20.84 8.77 12.30
CA MET A 1 -20.80 7.32 12.54
C MET A 1 -21.43 6.71 11.32
N ILE A 2 -20.62 6.05 10.50
CA ILE A 2 -21.09 5.41 9.26
C ILE A 2 -21.74 4.10 9.66
N THR A 3 -22.88 3.77 9.10
CA THR A 3 -23.59 2.51 9.37
C THR A 3 -23.70 1.75 8.05
N TYR A 4 -23.24 0.51 8.04
CA TYR A 4 -23.30 -0.35 6.87
C TYR A 4 -24.43 -1.36 6.99
N GLN A 5 -24.98 -1.79 5.84
CA GLN A 5 -25.77 -2.98 5.75
C GLN A 5 -24.93 -4.11 5.14
N LYS A 6 -24.72 -5.16 5.91
CA LYS A 6 -24.18 -6.43 5.44
C LYS A 6 -25.30 -7.21 4.75
N VAL A 7 -25.09 -7.61 3.51
CA VAL A 7 -26.04 -8.41 2.74
C VAL A 7 -25.34 -9.66 2.25
N VAL A 8 -25.88 -10.82 2.56
CA VAL A 8 -25.28 -12.12 2.27
C VAL A 8 -26.19 -12.91 1.32
N TRP A 9 -25.63 -13.43 0.24
CA TRP A 9 -26.29 -14.38 -0.66
C TRP A 9 -25.63 -15.75 -0.54
N GLN A 10 -26.44 -16.81 -0.67
CA GLN A 10 -25.90 -18.15 -0.85
C GLN A 10 -25.58 -18.34 -2.34
N VAL A 11 -24.31 -18.60 -2.64
CA VAL A 11 -23.77 -18.72 -3.99
C VAL A 11 -22.77 -19.87 -4.03
N PRO A 12 -23.02 -20.92 -4.84
CA PRO A 12 -22.06 -22.00 -5.06
C PRO A 12 -20.72 -21.45 -5.52
N ALA A 13 -19.62 -22.10 -5.10
CA ALA A 13 -18.27 -21.60 -5.37
C ALA A 13 -17.97 -21.34 -6.85
N GLU A 14 -18.49 -22.18 -7.74
CA GLU A 14 -18.34 -22.05 -9.19
C GLU A 14 -19.06 -20.84 -9.80
N ASN A 15 -19.99 -20.21 -9.07
CA ASN A 15 -20.79 -19.09 -9.55
C ASN A 15 -20.39 -17.75 -8.90
N GLN A 16 -19.49 -17.77 -7.91
CA GLN A 16 -19.15 -16.58 -7.10
C GLN A 16 -18.55 -15.46 -7.95
N ASP A 17 -17.62 -15.78 -8.86
CA ASP A 17 -16.97 -14.77 -9.69
C ASP A 17 -17.96 -13.99 -10.57
N VAL A 18 -18.94 -14.69 -11.16
CA VAL A 18 -19.97 -14.07 -11.99
C VAL A 18 -20.92 -13.20 -11.16
N VAL A 19 -21.26 -13.67 -9.95
CA VAL A 19 -22.11 -12.92 -9.02
C VAL A 19 -21.40 -11.66 -8.54
N ILE A 20 -20.14 -11.76 -8.15
CA ILE A 20 -19.31 -10.62 -7.69
C ILE A 20 -19.16 -9.59 -8.81
N ALA A 21 -18.77 -10.03 -10.01
CA ALA A 21 -18.66 -9.14 -11.17
C ALA A 21 -19.97 -8.38 -11.46
N THR A 22 -21.10 -9.07 -11.29
CA THR A 22 -22.43 -8.45 -11.49
C THR A 22 -22.74 -7.43 -10.40
N LEU A 23 -22.49 -7.75 -9.13
CA LEU A 23 -22.74 -6.84 -8.02
C LEU A 23 -21.86 -5.58 -8.13
N VAL A 24 -20.58 -5.73 -8.47
CA VAL A 24 -19.66 -4.62 -8.71
C VAL A 24 -20.10 -3.77 -9.91
N ALA A 25 -20.51 -4.39 -11.01
CA ALA A 25 -21.05 -3.66 -12.18
C ALA A 25 -22.35 -2.88 -11.86
N LEU A 26 -23.09 -3.32 -10.84
CA LEU A 26 -24.28 -2.65 -10.34
C LEU A 26 -23.97 -1.63 -9.24
N GLY A 27 -22.71 -1.39 -8.90
CA GLY A 27 -22.27 -0.34 -7.97
C GLY A 27 -21.90 -0.81 -6.57
N ALA A 28 -21.68 -2.10 -6.34
CA ALA A 28 -21.07 -2.56 -5.09
C ALA A 28 -19.58 -2.16 -5.04
N GLU A 29 -19.15 -1.55 -3.94
CA GLU A 29 -17.76 -1.12 -3.73
C GLU A 29 -16.79 -2.29 -3.57
N GLY A 30 -17.31 -3.48 -3.21
CA GLY A 30 -16.56 -4.72 -3.11
C GLY A 30 -17.47 -5.87 -2.67
N ALA A 31 -16.96 -7.09 -2.77
CA ALA A 31 -17.64 -8.28 -2.30
C ALA A 31 -16.67 -9.28 -1.71
N GLU A 32 -17.05 -9.90 -0.61
CA GLU A 32 -16.28 -10.93 0.10
C GLU A 32 -16.76 -12.31 -0.35
N GLN A 33 -15.82 -13.20 -0.67
CA GLN A 33 -16.08 -14.60 -0.99
C GLN A 33 -16.02 -15.47 0.27
N GLY A 34 -17.12 -16.16 0.58
CA GLY A 34 -17.14 -17.24 1.56
C GLY A 34 -17.10 -18.61 0.89
N THR A 35 -17.21 -19.69 1.67
CA THR A 35 -17.19 -21.07 1.14
C THR A 35 -18.33 -21.31 0.15
N GLU A 36 -19.55 -20.86 0.44
CA GLU A 36 -20.76 -20.93 -0.40
C GLU A 36 -21.57 -19.64 -0.31
N THR A 37 -20.91 -18.51 -0.06
CA THR A 37 -21.58 -17.22 0.12
C THR A 37 -20.83 -16.11 -0.58
N VAL A 38 -21.57 -15.08 -1.00
CA VAL A 38 -21.06 -13.78 -1.39
C VAL A 38 -21.67 -12.73 -0.47
N THR A 39 -20.84 -11.89 0.11
CA THR A 39 -21.24 -10.84 1.05
C THR A 39 -20.85 -9.49 0.47
N ILE A 40 -21.75 -8.52 0.54
CA ILE A 40 -21.43 -7.11 0.30
C ILE A 40 -21.73 -6.28 1.54
N TYR A 41 -21.11 -5.11 1.58
CA TYR A 41 -21.30 -4.12 2.63
C TYR A 41 -21.68 -2.81 1.93
N GLN A 42 -22.85 -2.27 2.26
CA GLN A 42 -23.38 -1.06 1.64
C GLN A 42 -23.58 0.03 2.68
N ASP A 43 -23.03 1.22 2.45
CA ASP A 43 -23.27 2.38 3.30
C ASP A 43 -24.75 2.78 3.24
N ILE A 44 -25.44 2.76 4.39
CA ILE A 44 -26.86 3.11 4.48
C ILE A 44 -27.10 4.62 4.49
N GLN A 45 -26.07 5.44 4.61
CA GLN A 45 -26.18 6.90 4.54
C GLN A 45 -26.15 7.41 3.08
N GLN A 46 -25.78 6.56 2.14
CA GLN A 46 -25.82 6.89 0.72
C GLN A 46 -27.26 7.11 0.25
N GLU A 47 -27.48 8.22 -0.43
CA GLU A 47 -28.81 8.54 -0.97
C GLU A 47 -29.25 7.46 -1.99
N GLY A 48 -30.43 6.87 -1.76
CA GLY A 48 -30.94 5.79 -2.62
C GLY A 48 -30.53 4.37 -2.21
N PHE A 49 -29.95 4.18 -1.04
CA PHE A 49 -29.52 2.88 -0.51
C PHE A 49 -30.56 1.75 -0.66
N GLU A 50 -31.84 1.99 -0.30
CA GLU A 50 -32.89 0.95 -0.41
C GLU A 50 -33.14 0.53 -1.88
N ASN A 51 -33.04 1.47 -2.83
CA ASN A 51 -33.10 1.19 -4.25
C ASN A 51 -31.90 0.40 -4.75
N GLN A 52 -30.73 0.60 -4.14
CA GLN A 52 -29.50 -0.10 -4.52
C GLN A 52 -29.59 -1.60 -4.21
N ILE A 53 -30.07 -1.96 -3.04
CA ILE A 53 -30.27 -3.39 -2.68
C ILE A 53 -31.30 -4.04 -3.63
N ALA A 54 -32.40 -3.35 -3.96
CA ALA A 54 -33.36 -3.83 -4.94
C ALA A 54 -32.72 -4.03 -6.33
N THR A 55 -31.79 -3.16 -6.72
CA THR A 55 -31.06 -3.27 -7.99
C THR A 55 -30.16 -4.52 -8.00
N TYR A 56 -29.47 -4.82 -6.91
CA TYR A 56 -28.68 -6.05 -6.78
C TYR A 56 -29.54 -7.30 -6.91
N ILE A 57 -30.67 -7.35 -6.19
CA ILE A 57 -31.61 -8.47 -6.26
C ILE A 57 -32.15 -8.65 -7.69
N ALA A 58 -32.51 -7.59 -8.39
CA ALA A 58 -32.97 -7.64 -9.77
C ALA A 58 -31.90 -8.16 -10.74
N GLY A 59 -30.65 -7.71 -10.57
CA GLY A 59 -29.49 -8.20 -11.35
C GLY A 59 -29.25 -9.69 -11.15
N LEU A 60 -29.24 -10.15 -9.90
CA LEU A 60 -29.07 -11.57 -9.58
C LEU A 60 -30.27 -12.42 -10.05
N THR A 61 -31.49 -11.88 -10.00
CA THR A 61 -32.66 -12.53 -10.56
C THR A 61 -32.49 -12.75 -12.06
N THR A 62 -31.99 -11.77 -12.78
CA THR A 62 -31.71 -11.90 -14.23
C THR A 62 -30.68 -13.00 -14.50
N LEU A 63 -29.65 -13.16 -13.66
CA LEU A 63 -28.70 -14.26 -13.80
C LEU A 63 -29.34 -15.63 -13.54
N ALA A 64 -30.15 -15.73 -12.50
CA ALA A 64 -30.89 -16.96 -12.20
C ALA A 64 -31.85 -17.36 -13.34
N GLU A 65 -32.60 -16.41 -13.94
CA GLU A 65 -33.46 -16.63 -15.09
C GLU A 65 -32.70 -17.09 -16.35
N ARG A 66 -31.42 -16.70 -16.47
CA ARG A 66 -30.52 -17.14 -17.54
C ARG A 66 -29.88 -18.51 -17.26
N GLY A 67 -30.27 -19.17 -16.17
CA GLY A 67 -29.85 -20.54 -15.84
C GLY A 67 -28.68 -20.64 -14.86
N LEU A 68 -28.23 -19.53 -14.25
CA LEU A 68 -27.23 -19.61 -13.19
C LEU A 68 -27.89 -20.19 -11.92
N ALA A 69 -27.29 -21.24 -11.35
CA ALA A 69 -27.82 -21.90 -10.15
C ALA A 69 -27.53 -21.08 -8.88
N ILE A 70 -28.29 -20.00 -8.68
CA ILE A 70 -28.18 -19.10 -7.51
C ILE A 70 -29.55 -18.72 -6.96
N ASN A 71 -29.61 -18.36 -5.68
CA ASN A 71 -30.76 -17.68 -5.11
C ASN A 71 -30.52 -16.16 -5.18
N SER A 72 -31.42 -15.45 -5.89
CA SER A 72 -31.28 -13.99 -6.01
C SER A 72 -31.66 -13.22 -4.74
N GLN A 73 -32.38 -13.88 -3.80
CA GLN A 73 -32.73 -13.27 -2.52
C GLN A 73 -31.59 -13.45 -1.52
N PRO A 74 -31.25 -12.42 -0.77
CA PRO A 74 -30.27 -12.55 0.30
C PRO A 74 -30.75 -13.47 1.41
N ILE A 75 -29.83 -14.26 1.98
CA ILE A 75 -30.10 -15.13 3.11
C ILE A 75 -29.99 -14.41 4.47
N SER A 76 -29.26 -13.27 4.49
CA SER A 76 -29.13 -12.40 5.66
C SER A 76 -28.98 -10.95 5.24
N GLN A 77 -29.57 -10.06 6.04
CA GLN A 77 -29.39 -8.62 5.98
C GLN A 77 -29.28 -8.09 7.40
N GLU A 78 -28.10 -7.56 7.75
CA GLU A 78 -27.80 -7.04 9.08
C GLU A 78 -27.30 -5.62 9.00
N LYS A 79 -27.77 -4.74 9.88
CA LYS A 79 -27.19 -3.40 10.04
C LYS A 79 -26.00 -3.52 10.98
N LEU A 80 -24.87 -3.07 10.52
CA LEU A 80 -23.63 -3.04 11.29
C LEU A 80 -23.25 -1.59 11.56
N ASP A 81 -22.95 -1.31 12.81
CA ASP A 81 -22.31 -0.06 13.20
C ASP A 81 -20.84 -0.09 12.72
N SER A 82 -20.30 1.01 12.24
CA SER A 82 -18.88 1.09 11.81
C SER A 82 -17.92 0.57 12.88
N THR A 83 -18.28 0.74 14.16
CA THR A 83 -17.49 0.21 15.28
C THR A 83 -17.40 -1.32 15.33
N VAL A 84 -18.39 -2.05 14.79
CA VAL A 84 -18.35 -3.52 14.69
C VAL A 84 -17.42 -3.92 13.55
N PHE A 85 -17.43 -3.17 12.45
CA PHE A 85 -16.52 -3.35 11.31
C PHE A 85 -15.07 -3.08 11.70
N GLU A 86 -14.82 -1.97 12.40
CA GLU A 86 -13.50 -1.59 12.92
C GLU A 86 -12.89 -2.67 13.83
N ASN A 87 -13.71 -3.50 14.43
CA ASN A 87 -13.25 -4.55 15.33
C ASN A 87 -13.18 -5.95 14.68
N GLU A 88 -14.03 -6.27 13.70
CA GLU A 88 -13.99 -7.60 13.08
C GLU A 88 -12.76 -7.79 12.19
N TRP A 89 -12.36 -6.82 11.38
CA TRP A 89 -11.17 -6.92 10.54
C TRP A 89 -9.87 -6.95 11.37
N LYS A 90 -9.86 -6.30 12.55
CA LYS A 90 -8.72 -6.38 13.49
C LYS A 90 -8.43 -7.82 13.92
N ASN A 91 -9.43 -8.68 13.96
CA ASN A 91 -9.27 -10.10 14.27
C ASN A 91 -8.57 -10.90 13.16
N TYR A 92 -8.48 -10.36 11.95
CA TYR A 92 -7.81 -10.98 10.80
C TYR A 92 -6.45 -10.37 10.50
N TYR A 93 -6.14 -9.23 11.12
CA TYR A 93 -4.89 -8.53 10.90
C TYR A 93 -3.94 -8.77 12.07
N HIS A 94 -2.95 -9.62 11.85
CA HIS A 94 -1.98 -10.03 12.85
C HIS A 94 -0.57 -9.61 12.48
N ALA A 95 0.32 -9.59 13.48
CA ALA A 95 1.73 -9.39 13.25
C ALA A 95 2.25 -10.32 12.17
N SER A 96 2.93 -9.76 11.19
CA SER A 96 3.41 -10.49 10.02
C SER A 96 4.89 -10.22 9.80
N ARG A 97 5.67 -11.29 9.75
CA ARG A 97 7.10 -11.20 9.40
C ARG A 97 7.23 -11.01 7.89
N VAL A 98 7.71 -9.84 7.50
CA VAL A 98 7.76 -9.41 6.10
C VAL A 98 9.13 -9.70 5.48
N THR A 99 10.21 -9.53 6.26
CA THR A 99 11.58 -9.89 5.86
C THR A 99 12.30 -10.66 6.99
N ASN A 100 13.57 -10.95 6.82
CA ASN A 100 14.36 -11.57 7.88
C ASN A 100 14.56 -10.64 9.09
N GLN A 101 14.47 -9.32 8.92
CA GLN A 101 14.68 -8.35 9.98
C GLN A 101 13.39 -7.66 10.44
N PHE A 102 12.39 -7.55 9.57
CA PHE A 102 11.20 -6.74 9.82
C PHE A 102 9.95 -7.57 10.05
N THR A 103 9.24 -7.24 11.12
CA THR A 103 7.87 -7.68 11.41
C THR A 103 7.00 -6.44 11.50
N VAL A 104 5.92 -6.41 10.71
CA VAL A 104 4.86 -5.39 10.82
C VAL A 104 3.87 -5.85 11.87
N VAL A 105 3.60 -4.99 12.84
CA VAL A 105 2.77 -5.29 13.99
C VAL A 105 1.62 -4.30 14.06
N PRO A 106 0.34 -4.76 14.09
CA PRO A 106 -0.80 -3.89 14.34
C PRO A 106 -0.67 -3.18 15.70
N ALA A 107 -1.06 -1.91 15.76
CA ALA A 107 -0.92 -1.09 16.97
C ALA A 107 -1.70 -1.63 18.20
N TRP A 108 -2.69 -2.48 17.98
CA TRP A 108 -3.50 -3.12 19.04
C TRP A 108 -3.00 -4.49 19.47
N GLU A 109 -1.95 -5.05 18.82
CA GLU A 109 -1.45 -6.39 19.14
C GLU A 109 -0.24 -6.31 20.08
N ASP A 110 -0.32 -7.05 21.19
CA ASP A 110 0.81 -7.22 22.12
C ASP A 110 1.73 -8.31 21.59
N TYR A 111 2.57 -7.93 20.61
CA TYR A 111 3.51 -8.83 19.95
C TYR A 111 4.83 -8.91 20.71
N GLN A 112 5.27 -10.14 20.99
CA GLN A 112 6.58 -10.40 21.58
C GLN A 112 7.56 -10.83 20.48
N LYS A 113 8.74 -10.20 20.47
CA LYS A 113 9.78 -10.52 19.46
C LYS A 113 10.21 -11.98 19.56
N ASP A 114 10.28 -12.63 18.43
CA ASP A 114 10.83 -13.99 18.33
C ASP A 114 12.36 -14.00 18.45
N GLN A 115 13.02 -12.91 18.07
CA GLN A 115 14.50 -12.76 18.06
C GLN A 115 14.89 -11.34 18.47
N ASP A 116 15.99 -11.19 19.20
CA ASP A 116 16.48 -9.88 19.69
C ASP A 116 16.73 -8.86 18.56
N GLN A 117 17.22 -9.31 17.40
CA GLN A 117 17.50 -8.46 16.24
C GLN A 117 16.27 -8.07 15.43
N GLU A 118 15.10 -8.62 15.74
CA GLU A 118 13.85 -8.32 15.04
C GLU A 118 13.48 -6.85 15.22
N LYS A 119 13.17 -6.19 14.12
CA LYS A 119 12.75 -4.80 14.05
C LYS A 119 11.24 -4.76 13.86
N LEU A 120 10.54 -4.20 14.83
CA LEU A 120 9.08 -4.08 14.77
C LEU A 120 8.69 -2.76 14.14
N ILE A 121 7.86 -2.82 13.13
CA ILE A 121 7.20 -1.66 12.51
C ILE A 121 5.77 -1.68 13.02
N VAL A 122 5.47 -0.82 13.98
CA VAL A 122 4.13 -0.73 14.57
C VAL A 122 3.27 0.20 13.71
N MET A 123 2.14 -0.30 13.23
CA MET A 123 1.27 0.43 12.31
C MET A 123 -0.19 0.33 12.75
N ASP A 124 -0.94 1.41 12.55
CA ASP A 124 -2.39 1.37 12.51
C ASP A 124 -2.83 1.33 11.04
N PRO A 125 -3.32 0.19 10.55
CA PRO A 125 -3.67 0.02 9.14
C PRO A 125 -5.02 0.64 8.76
N ASP A 126 -5.72 1.33 9.68
CA ASP A 126 -7.12 1.72 9.54
C ASP A 126 -7.40 2.75 8.42
N GLN A 127 -6.39 3.45 7.85
CA GLN A 127 -6.66 4.61 6.99
C GLN A 127 -5.73 4.81 5.79
N ALA A 128 -4.72 3.98 5.55
CA ALA A 128 -3.81 4.20 4.43
C ALA A 128 -3.42 2.92 3.70
N PHE A 129 -3.23 3.04 2.40
CA PHE A 129 -2.59 2.02 1.58
C PHE A 129 -1.16 1.76 2.09
N GLY A 130 -0.78 0.49 2.17
CA GLY A 130 0.55 0.09 2.66
C GLY A 130 0.49 -0.54 4.05
N THR A 131 -0.42 -1.52 4.24
CA THR A 131 -0.56 -2.32 5.47
C THR A 131 0.71 -3.09 5.86
N GLY A 132 1.80 -2.94 5.12
CA GLY A 132 3.10 -3.57 5.37
C GLY A 132 3.24 -4.98 4.82
N THR A 133 2.16 -5.68 4.53
CA THR A 133 2.18 -7.09 4.09
C THR A 133 2.09 -7.27 2.57
N HIS A 134 1.85 -6.19 1.82
CA HIS A 134 1.79 -6.26 0.36
C HIS A 134 3.16 -6.63 -0.23
N PRO A 135 3.24 -7.43 -1.32
CA PRO A 135 4.50 -7.82 -1.96
C PRO A 135 5.44 -6.65 -2.26
N THR A 136 4.91 -5.51 -2.74
CA THR A 136 5.71 -4.32 -3.04
C THR A 136 6.39 -3.73 -1.80
N THR A 137 5.73 -3.75 -0.65
CA THR A 137 6.32 -3.32 0.62
C THR A 137 7.44 -4.27 1.04
N SER A 138 7.22 -5.59 0.94
CA SER A 138 8.25 -6.60 1.21
C SER A 138 9.49 -6.40 0.33
N LEU A 139 9.30 -6.16 -0.97
CA LEU A 139 10.38 -5.88 -1.90
C LEU A 139 11.16 -4.60 -1.54
N MET A 140 10.46 -3.54 -1.15
CA MET A 140 11.10 -2.28 -0.73
C MET A 140 11.85 -2.42 0.58
N LEU A 141 11.33 -3.19 1.54
CA LEU A 141 12.05 -3.50 2.79
C LEU A 141 13.34 -4.28 2.51
N GLN A 142 13.30 -5.28 1.64
CA GLN A 142 14.51 -6.02 1.19
C GLN A 142 15.51 -5.10 0.46
N ALA A 143 15.01 -4.17 -0.36
CA ALA A 143 15.84 -3.18 -1.02
C ALA A 143 16.54 -2.26 -0.01
N LEU A 144 15.82 -1.77 1.00
CA LEU A 144 16.38 -0.97 2.09
C LEU A 144 17.45 -1.73 2.87
N GLU A 145 17.20 -3.00 3.26
CA GLU A 145 18.19 -3.87 3.91
C GLU A 145 19.47 -4.03 3.07
N THR A 146 19.33 -3.98 1.74
CA THR A 146 20.47 -4.13 0.81
C THR A 146 21.30 -2.87 0.73
N VAL A 147 20.73 -1.66 0.74
CA VAL A 147 21.46 -0.42 0.42
C VAL A 147 21.79 0.44 1.60
N VAL A 148 20.99 0.45 2.67
CA VAL A 148 21.22 1.33 3.84
C VAL A 148 22.48 0.91 4.60
N ARG A 149 23.30 1.89 4.94
CA ARG A 149 24.56 1.72 5.73
C ARG A 149 24.55 2.53 7.02
N GLY A 150 23.61 3.45 7.17
CA GLY A 150 23.42 4.34 8.29
C GLY A 150 23.91 5.76 8.03
N GLY A 151 23.09 6.72 8.45
CA GLY A 151 23.39 8.14 8.32
C GLY A 151 22.88 8.80 7.04
N GLU A 152 22.27 8.06 6.12
CA GLU A 152 21.78 8.57 4.84
C GLU A 152 20.74 9.69 5.04
N LYS A 153 20.73 10.64 4.12
CA LYS A 153 19.69 11.64 3.92
C LYS A 153 18.72 11.12 2.87
N THR A 154 17.47 10.88 3.28
CA THR A 154 16.51 10.09 2.52
C THR A 154 15.22 10.85 2.26
N ILE A 155 14.65 10.69 1.07
CA ILE A 155 13.29 11.14 0.74
C ILE A 155 12.41 9.91 0.48
N ASP A 156 11.24 9.85 1.13
CA ASP A 156 10.21 8.85 0.92
C ASP A 156 9.04 9.49 0.16
N VAL A 157 8.89 9.17 -1.12
CA VAL A 157 7.89 9.77 -2.02
C VAL A 157 6.66 8.88 -2.12
N GLY A 158 5.49 9.44 -1.79
CA GLY A 158 4.27 8.66 -1.66
C GLY A 158 4.34 7.74 -0.45
N THR A 159 4.58 8.33 0.72
CA THR A 159 4.87 7.59 1.96
C THR A 159 3.70 6.74 2.46
N GLY A 160 2.46 7.12 2.11
CA GLY A 160 1.25 6.43 2.51
C GLY A 160 1.16 6.27 4.03
N SER A 161 1.27 5.05 4.51
CA SER A 161 1.26 4.73 5.94
C SER A 161 2.53 5.12 6.71
N GLY A 162 3.62 5.50 6.05
CA GLY A 162 4.92 5.75 6.67
C GLY A 162 5.78 4.50 6.90
N VAL A 163 5.35 3.33 6.47
CA VAL A 163 6.01 2.04 6.74
C VAL A 163 7.47 2.01 6.31
N LEU A 164 7.81 2.57 5.14
CA LEU A 164 9.17 2.59 4.62
C LEU A 164 10.05 3.56 5.41
N ALA A 165 9.51 4.72 5.81
CA ALA A 165 10.22 5.66 6.66
C ALA A 165 10.57 5.06 8.03
N VAL A 166 9.64 4.34 8.67
CA VAL A 166 9.90 3.60 9.93
C VAL A 166 11.00 2.56 9.73
N ALA A 167 10.90 1.76 8.66
CA ALA A 167 11.90 0.73 8.34
C ALA A 167 13.30 1.34 8.12
N ALA A 168 13.37 2.43 7.36
CA ALA A 168 14.62 3.14 7.08
C ALA A 168 15.27 3.67 8.37
N LYS A 169 14.47 4.20 9.31
CA LYS A 169 14.98 4.62 10.63
C LYS A 169 15.51 3.45 11.45
N HIS A 170 14.86 2.31 11.42
CA HIS A 170 15.36 1.09 12.07
C HIS A 170 16.70 0.59 11.49
N LEU A 171 16.98 0.89 10.23
CA LEU A 171 18.26 0.57 9.58
C LEU A 171 19.34 1.62 9.83
N GLY A 172 19.01 2.74 10.50
CA GLY A 172 19.96 3.77 10.88
C GLY A 172 20.05 4.94 9.91
N VAL A 173 19.08 5.12 9.00
CA VAL A 173 18.99 6.31 8.16
C VAL A 173 18.97 7.58 9.04
N GLY A 174 19.76 8.58 8.67
CA GLY A 174 19.96 9.81 9.45
C GLY A 174 18.75 10.73 9.40
N LEU A 175 18.52 11.36 8.25
CA LEU A 175 17.40 12.28 8.05
C LEU A 175 16.39 11.71 7.05
N ILE A 176 15.11 11.84 7.35
CA ILE A 176 14.04 11.43 6.44
C ILE A 176 13.03 12.56 6.26
N LEU A 177 12.76 12.88 5.00
CA LEU A 177 11.58 13.62 4.55
C LEU A 177 10.63 12.65 3.87
N ALA A 178 9.46 12.45 4.44
CA ALA A 178 8.37 11.69 3.85
C ALA A 178 7.37 12.64 3.20
N THR A 179 6.89 12.29 2.02
CA THR A 179 5.95 13.14 1.28
C THR A 179 4.78 12.31 0.75
N ASP A 180 3.61 12.93 0.70
CA ASP A 180 2.46 12.36 0.01
C ASP A 180 1.60 13.49 -0.60
N ILE A 181 0.91 13.21 -1.70
CA ILE A 181 -0.02 14.18 -2.31
C ILE A 181 -1.31 14.28 -1.51
N ASP A 182 -1.70 13.20 -0.83
CA ASP A 182 -2.92 13.11 -0.04
C ASP A 182 -2.67 13.59 1.41
N GLN A 183 -3.41 14.62 1.82
CA GLN A 183 -3.33 15.15 3.18
C GLN A 183 -3.77 14.12 4.24
N GLU A 184 -4.65 13.19 3.90
CA GLU A 184 -5.05 12.12 4.79
C GLU A 184 -3.91 11.12 4.99
N ALA A 185 -3.19 10.75 3.92
CA ALA A 185 -1.98 9.93 4.00
C ALA A 185 -0.88 10.62 4.84
N VAL A 186 -0.69 11.94 4.68
CA VAL A 186 0.24 12.72 5.54
C VAL A 186 -0.13 12.58 7.02
N SER A 187 -1.41 12.72 7.35
CA SER A 187 -1.88 12.62 8.74
C SER A 187 -1.70 11.20 9.29
N THR A 188 -1.98 10.20 8.48
CA THR A 188 -1.81 8.78 8.82
C THR A 188 -0.33 8.42 9.02
N ALA A 189 0.55 8.87 8.12
CA ALA A 189 2.00 8.69 8.29
C ALA A 189 2.49 9.29 9.60
N GLN A 190 2.07 10.53 9.93
CA GLN A 190 2.43 11.18 11.19
C GLN A 190 1.96 10.38 12.42
N ALA A 191 0.73 9.86 12.38
CA ALA A 191 0.20 9.03 13.45
C ALA A 191 0.99 7.72 13.61
N ASN A 192 1.30 7.03 12.52
CA ASN A 192 2.08 5.80 12.53
C ASN A 192 3.55 6.02 12.97
N LEU A 193 4.17 7.10 12.52
CA LEU A 193 5.52 7.47 12.97
C LEU A 193 5.56 7.68 14.48
N ALA A 194 4.52 8.28 15.06
CA ALA A 194 4.42 8.48 16.51
C ALA A 194 4.33 7.18 17.31
N LEU A 195 3.84 6.09 16.70
CA LEU A 195 3.84 4.74 17.32
C LEU A 195 5.24 4.12 17.39
N ASN A 196 6.20 4.66 16.61
CA ASN A 196 7.55 4.10 16.47
C ASN A 196 8.61 5.07 17.01
N PRO A 197 9.11 4.90 18.23
CA PRO A 197 10.06 5.83 18.84
C PRO A 197 11.32 6.08 17.99
N VAL A 198 11.75 5.13 17.18
CA VAL A 198 12.91 5.26 16.29
C VAL A 198 12.68 6.30 15.19
N ALA A 199 11.42 6.58 14.84
CA ALA A 199 11.03 7.44 13.74
C ALA A 199 10.49 8.82 14.17
N HIS A 200 10.70 9.22 15.43
CA HIS A 200 10.17 10.46 16.02
C HIS A 200 10.68 11.75 15.34
N ASP A 201 11.79 11.68 14.62
CA ASP A 201 12.44 12.80 13.94
C ASP A 201 12.19 12.81 12.42
N VAL A 202 11.31 11.95 11.90
CA VAL A 202 10.89 11.97 10.50
C VAL A 202 9.97 13.16 10.25
N THR A 203 10.30 13.95 9.23
CA THR A 203 9.45 15.06 8.77
C THR A 203 8.49 14.57 7.71
N VAL A 204 7.20 14.90 7.81
CA VAL A 204 6.17 14.55 6.81
C VAL A 204 5.52 15.82 6.28
N ILE A 205 5.46 15.97 4.96
CA ILE A 205 4.82 17.11 4.28
C ILE A 205 3.89 16.63 3.15
N ALA A 206 2.92 17.46 2.81
CA ALA A 206 2.17 17.28 1.56
C ALA A 206 3.03 17.75 0.37
N SER A 207 3.09 16.94 -0.70
CA SER A 207 3.79 17.30 -1.93
C SER A 207 3.29 16.47 -3.11
N ASP A 208 3.07 17.11 -4.24
CA ASP A 208 2.89 16.41 -5.52
C ASP A 208 4.27 16.00 -6.06
N LEU A 209 4.61 14.74 -5.85
CA LEU A 209 5.95 14.19 -6.14
C LEU A 209 7.04 15.02 -5.42
N MET A 210 7.93 15.67 -6.20
CA MET A 210 9.05 16.45 -5.67
C MET A 210 8.80 17.97 -5.67
N GLN A 211 7.58 18.44 -6.02
CA GLN A 211 7.33 19.87 -6.28
C GLN A 211 7.52 20.76 -5.05
N ASP A 212 7.07 20.28 -3.88
CA ASP A 212 7.13 21.03 -2.63
C ASP A 212 8.30 20.58 -1.73
N VAL A 213 9.16 19.70 -2.23
CA VAL A 213 10.36 19.24 -1.50
C VAL A 213 11.34 20.41 -1.35
N PRO A 214 11.70 20.81 -0.12
CA PRO A 214 12.58 21.93 0.12
C PRO A 214 13.97 21.72 -0.48
N LYS A 215 14.63 22.81 -0.91
CA LYS A 215 15.94 22.76 -1.57
C LYS A 215 17.06 22.17 -0.73
N GLU A 216 16.96 22.24 0.59
CA GLU A 216 17.89 21.60 1.50
C GLU A 216 17.90 20.08 1.37
N TRP A 217 16.89 19.49 0.73
CA TRP A 217 16.83 18.05 0.43
C TRP A 217 17.48 17.67 -0.90
N ASN A 218 18.00 18.65 -1.65
CA ASN A 218 18.91 18.35 -2.75
C ASN A 218 20.11 17.56 -2.24
N GLN A 219 20.70 16.73 -3.10
CA GLN A 219 21.80 15.82 -2.75
C GLN A 219 21.41 14.85 -1.62
N SER A 220 20.27 14.20 -1.78
CA SER A 220 19.85 13.06 -0.97
C SER A 220 20.64 11.81 -1.36
N ASP A 221 21.02 11.02 -0.37
CA ASP A 221 21.78 9.77 -0.58
C ASP A 221 20.87 8.64 -1.04
N LEU A 222 19.61 8.72 -0.65
CA LEU A 222 18.58 7.72 -0.93
C LEU A 222 17.25 8.41 -1.22
N ILE A 223 16.59 7.98 -2.28
CA ILE A 223 15.18 8.31 -2.56
C ILE A 223 14.46 6.99 -2.73
N MET A 224 13.30 6.86 -2.14
CA MET A 224 12.46 5.67 -2.25
C MET A 224 11.04 6.04 -2.63
N ALA A 225 10.38 5.17 -3.41
CA ALA A 225 9.00 5.35 -3.82
C ALA A 225 8.32 3.98 -4.01
N ASN A 226 7.22 3.74 -3.32
CA ASN A 226 6.37 2.57 -3.50
C ASN A 226 4.98 3.03 -3.97
N ILE A 227 4.88 3.41 -5.24
CA ILE A 227 3.72 4.07 -5.83
C ILE A 227 3.34 3.40 -7.15
N LEU A 228 2.19 3.76 -7.72
CA LEU A 228 1.72 3.20 -8.99
C LEU A 228 2.67 3.54 -10.14
N ALA A 229 2.78 2.64 -11.10
CA ALA A 229 3.74 2.73 -12.21
C ALA A 229 3.53 3.94 -13.14
N ASP A 230 2.30 4.39 -13.30
CA ASP A 230 1.96 5.62 -14.07
C ASP A 230 2.48 6.90 -13.38
N VAL A 231 2.62 6.87 -12.06
CA VAL A 231 3.19 7.95 -11.25
C VAL A 231 4.73 7.87 -11.20
N ILE A 232 5.31 6.66 -11.31
CA ILE A 232 6.77 6.48 -11.32
C ILE A 232 7.40 7.15 -12.54
N THR A 233 6.80 7.01 -13.71
CA THR A 233 7.36 7.56 -14.95
C THR A 233 7.62 9.08 -14.88
N PRO A 234 6.67 9.94 -14.45
CA PRO A 234 6.92 11.37 -14.26
C PRO A 234 7.81 11.70 -13.05
N LEU A 235 7.96 10.79 -12.09
CA LEU A 235 8.84 10.98 -10.93
C LEU A 235 10.33 10.84 -11.30
N ILE A 236 10.71 9.88 -12.16
CA ILE A 236 12.11 9.57 -12.49
C ILE A 236 12.94 10.81 -12.86
N PRO A 237 12.51 11.69 -13.78
CA PRO A 237 13.29 12.89 -14.14
C PRO A 237 13.43 13.89 -13.00
N GLN A 238 12.55 13.86 -12.00
CA GLN A 238 12.61 14.73 -10.84
C GLN A 238 13.57 14.19 -9.76
N VAL A 239 13.72 12.86 -9.65
CA VAL A 239 14.59 12.18 -8.68
C VAL A 239 16.08 12.40 -9.02
N VAL A 240 16.45 12.26 -10.28
CA VAL A 240 17.86 12.27 -10.72
C VAL A 240 18.63 13.52 -10.27
N PRO A 241 18.12 14.76 -10.43
CA PRO A 241 18.82 15.95 -9.95
C PRO A 241 18.88 16.06 -8.43
N MET A 242 17.98 15.40 -7.72
CA MET A 242 17.92 15.42 -6.26
C MET A 242 18.91 14.45 -5.58
N LEU A 243 19.33 13.40 -6.28
CA LEU A 243 20.30 12.44 -5.77
C LEU A 243 21.73 12.97 -5.81
N THR A 244 22.50 12.63 -4.78
CA THR A 244 23.96 12.73 -4.80
C THR A 244 24.54 11.87 -5.91
N ALA A 245 25.77 12.14 -6.32
CA ALA A 245 26.57 11.19 -7.10
C ALA A 245 26.71 9.88 -6.30
N GLY A 246 26.45 8.74 -6.95
CA GLY A 246 26.43 7.45 -6.25
C GLY A 246 25.21 7.18 -5.37
N GLY A 247 24.27 8.10 -5.26
CA GLY A 247 23.03 7.95 -4.50
C GLY A 247 22.08 6.91 -5.12
N TYR A 248 21.22 6.35 -4.30
CA TYR A 248 20.29 5.29 -4.67
C TYR A 248 18.86 5.78 -4.87
N PHE A 249 18.18 5.23 -5.88
CA PHE A 249 16.72 5.32 -6.01
C PHE A 249 16.13 3.92 -5.98
N LEU A 250 15.27 3.68 -4.97
CA LEU A 250 14.51 2.45 -4.81
C LEU A 250 13.08 2.70 -5.26
N VAL A 251 12.57 1.82 -6.09
CA VAL A 251 11.22 2.01 -6.64
C VAL A 251 10.48 0.68 -6.77
N SER A 252 9.22 0.65 -6.34
CA SER A 252 8.29 -0.47 -6.45
C SER A 252 6.86 0.03 -6.69
N GLY A 253 5.88 -0.89 -6.75
CA GLY A 253 4.53 -0.64 -7.24
C GLY A 253 4.42 -0.92 -8.73
N ILE A 254 5.34 -1.72 -9.26
CA ILE A 254 5.52 -2.04 -10.67
C ILE A 254 4.98 -3.44 -10.92
N TYR A 255 4.05 -3.57 -11.87
CA TYR A 255 3.46 -4.83 -12.28
C TYR A 255 4.13 -5.36 -13.55
N ASP A 256 4.06 -6.69 -13.81
CA ASP A 256 4.71 -7.37 -14.95
C ASP A 256 4.57 -6.61 -16.28
N ASP A 257 3.35 -6.14 -16.61
CA ASP A 257 3.05 -5.51 -17.89
C ASP A 257 3.78 -4.18 -18.12
N VAL A 258 4.10 -3.45 -17.05
CA VAL A 258 4.71 -2.12 -17.09
C VAL A 258 6.20 -2.14 -16.75
N GLU A 259 6.70 -3.24 -16.16
CA GLU A 259 8.08 -3.40 -15.75
C GLU A 259 9.08 -3.03 -16.85
N PRO A 260 8.98 -3.54 -18.12
CA PRO A 260 9.96 -3.21 -19.16
C PRO A 260 9.97 -1.74 -19.56
N ALA A 261 8.86 -1.03 -19.38
CA ALA A 261 8.77 0.40 -19.65
C ALA A 261 9.48 1.22 -18.56
N ILE A 262 9.27 0.86 -17.29
CA ILE A 262 9.93 1.50 -16.15
C ILE A 262 11.44 1.25 -16.20
N GLU A 263 11.88 0.02 -16.49
CA GLU A 263 13.30 -0.31 -16.65
C GLU A 263 13.98 0.59 -17.70
N ARG A 264 13.36 0.74 -18.89
CA ARG A 264 13.86 1.64 -19.93
C ARG A 264 13.89 3.10 -19.47
N ALA A 265 12.85 3.56 -18.77
CA ALA A 265 12.79 4.93 -18.27
C ALA A 265 13.90 5.22 -17.26
N LEU A 266 14.16 4.31 -16.31
CA LEU A 266 15.25 4.43 -15.34
C LEU A 266 16.61 4.58 -16.07
N LYS A 267 16.91 3.66 -16.98
CA LYS A 267 18.16 3.68 -17.76
C LYS A 267 18.32 4.93 -18.63
N SER A 268 17.25 5.38 -19.27
CA SER A 268 17.30 6.56 -20.15
C SER A 268 17.55 7.87 -19.40
N HIS A 269 17.28 7.90 -18.09
CA HIS A 269 17.57 9.04 -17.22
C HIS A 269 18.88 8.91 -16.43
N GLY A 270 19.77 7.98 -16.82
CA GLY A 270 21.10 7.86 -16.24
C GLY A 270 21.15 7.11 -14.89
N LEU A 271 20.10 6.34 -14.57
CA LEU A 271 20.10 5.46 -13.43
C LEU A 271 20.54 4.04 -13.83
N THR A 272 21.58 3.54 -13.18
CA THR A 272 22.06 2.17 -13.36
C THR A 272 21.26 1.22 -12.48
N ILE A 273 20.68 0.18 -13.05
CA ILE A 273 20.01 -0.85 -12.26
C ILE A 273 21.08 -1.70 -11.59
N VAL A 274 21.09 -1.68 -10.26
CA VAL A 274 21.99 -2.46 -9.41
C VAL A 274 21.38 -3.84 -9.14
N GLN A 275 20.08 -3.87 -8.89
CA GLN A 275 19.34 -5.09 -8.64
C GLN A 275 17.88 -4.95 -9.07
N HIS A 276 17.34 -6.02 -9.58
CA HIS A 276 15.91 -6.20 -9.86
C HIS A 276 15.38 -7.28 -8.92
N LEU A 277 14.38 -6.94 -8.14
CA LEU A 277 13.70 -7.83 -7.21
C LEU A 277 12.29 -8.09 -7.72
N ASN A 278 11.78 -9.30 -7.48
CA ASN A 278 10.39 -9.63 -7.81
C ASN A 278 9.76 -10.56 -6.78
N GLN A 279 8.46 -10.43 -6.60
CA GLN A 279 7.63 -11.30 -5.78
C GLN A 279 6.27 -11.48 -6.44
N GLY A 280 6.00 -12.69 -6.98
CA GLY A 280 4.84 -12.90 -7.85
C GLY A 280 4.94 -12.02 -9.09
N THR A 281 3.92 -11.25 -9.36
CA THR A 281 3.79 -10.31 -10.49
C THR A 281 4.28 -8.89 -10.16
N TRP A 282 4.85 -8.67 -8.98
CA TRP A 282 5.31 -7.38 -8.51
C TRP A 282 6.83 -7.27 -8.56
N HIS A 283 7.31 -6.09 -8.94
CA HIS A 283 8.73 -5.79 -9.13
C HIS A 283 9.19 -4.59 -8.32
N ALA A 284 10.48 -4.60 -7.96
CA ALA A 284 11.19 -3.46 -7.43
C ALA A 284 12.57 -3.33 -8.07
N PHE A 285 13.02 -2.10 -8.26
CA PHE A 285 14.36 -1.81 -8.73
C PHE A 285 15.17 -1.09 -7.67
N ILE A 286 16.39 -1.58 -7.44
CA ILE A 286 17.46 -0.84 -6.79
C ILE A 286 18.26 -0.19 -7.90
N THR A 287 18.26 1.13 -7.95
CA THR A 287 19.04 1.87 -8.95
C THR A 287 20.04 2.81 -8.30
N LYS A 288 21.11 3.15 -9.01
CA LYS A 288 22.16 4.05 -8.57
C LYS A 288 22.40 5.13 -9.60
N LYS A 289 22.50 6.38 -9.17
CA LYS A 289 23.00 7.47 -10.00
C LYS A 289 24.51 7.28 -10.20
N ALA A 290 25.00 7.53 -11.42
CA ALA A 290 26.42 7.46 -11.71
C ALA A 290 27.23 8.33 -10.72
N ASP A 291 28.40 7.84 -10.34
CA ASP A 291 29.36 8.66 -9.61
C ASP A 291 29.82 9.80 -10.52
N ASP A 292 30.02 11.00 -9.98
CA ASP A 292 30.64 12.06 -10.73
C ASP A 292 32.02 11.56 -11.16
N LEU A 293 32.23 11.46 -12.49
CA LEU A 293 33.54 11.13 -13.01
C LEU A 293 34.51 12.20 -12.47
N ILE A 294 35.44 11.78 -11.63
CA ILE A 294 36.60 12.62 -11.30
C ILE A 294 37.27 12.84 -12.65
N SER A 295 37.08 14.03 -13.23
CA SER A 295 37.83 14.47 -14.40
C SER A 295 39.28 14.68 -13.91
N ASP A 296 40.11 13.68 -14.20
CA ASP A 296 41.56 13.82 -14.07
C ASP A 296 42.11 14.93 -14.98
#